data_d6bc5077b7133e6726b55132f0d7bd16
#
_entry.id   d6bc5077b7133e6726b55132f0d7bd16
#
_cell.length_a   1.000
_cell.length_b   1.000
_cell.length_c   1.000
_cell.angle_alpha   90.00
_cell.angle_beta   90.00
_cell.angle_gamma   90.00
#
_symmetry.space_group_name_H-M   'P 1'
#
loop_
_entity.id
_entity.type
_entity.pdbx_description
1 polymer ?
#
loop_
_entity_poly.entity_id
_entity_poly.type
_entity_poly.pdbx_seq_one_letter_code
_entity_poly.pdbx_strand_id
1 'polypeptide(L)'
;RRSSDLQYPHIEMRFRLLDNDAVAEGVEQGELDAGLVMDLGCAAPVLARTTLRADPACLLVPRGHPFWEKESVPLAELRNQRVLLPSLRQDLFAPLWEACARAGFAPNAEIGPSFYQAYYLVQEQLCTCLTRYEPGARRELDRVRDVLLEDLPPLCVSLLQRRDHASAYIDLLRSYLMEV
;
A
#
# COMPACT_ATOMS: atom_id res chain seq x y z
N ARG A 1 17.17 -2.35 21.86
CA ARG A 1 16.38 -1.32 22.60
C ARG A 1 16.32 -0.11 21.71
N ARG A 2 15.13 0.26 21.25
CA ARG A 2 14.92 1.40 20.34
C ARG A 2 14.98 2.69 21.16
N SER A 3 15.48 3.78 20.53
CA SER A 3 15.65 5.10 21.15
C SER A 3 14.35 5.66 21.78
N SER A 4 13.18 5.28 21.27
CA SER A 4 11.86 5.66 21.80
C SER A 4 11.59 5.19 23.24
N ASP A 5 12.09 3.99 23.62
CA ASP A 5 11.87 3.42 24.97
C ASP A 5 12.56 4.24 26.07
N LEU A 6 13.61 4.99 25.70
CA LEU A 6 14.36 5.84 26.63
C LEU A 6 13.75 7.23 26.79
N GLN A 7 13.03 7.72 25.79
CA GLN A 7 12.48 9.08 25.76
C GLN A 7 11.06 9.16 26.35
N TYR A 8 10.30 8.03 26.27
CA TYR A 8 8.91 7.98 26.73
C TYR A 8 8.60 6.66 27.47
N PRO A 9 9.17 6.46 28.68
CA PRO A 9 9.08 5.19 29.41
C PRO A 9 7.66 4.83 29.88
N HIS A 10 6.70 5.74 29.77
CA HIS A 10 5.31 5.53 30.19
C HIS A 10 4.38 5.16 29.02
N ILE A 11 4.91 5.07 27.78
CA ILE A 11 4.10 4.70 26.61
C ILE A 11 4.33 3.23 26.31
N GLU A 12 3.28 2.43 26.44
CA GLU A 12 3.24 1.04 25.95
C GLU A 12 2.70 1.03 24.53
N MET A 13 3.52 0.61 23.56
CA MET A 13 3.09 0.40 22.18
C MET A 13 2.92 -1.08 21.90
N ARG A 14 1.74 -1.45 21.38
CA ARG A 14 1.42 -2.80 20.92
C ARG A 14 1.24 -2.79 19.41
N PHE A 15 2.00 -3.61 18.72
CA PHE A 15 1.95 -3.70 17.26
C PHE A 15 1.20 -4.96 16.84
N ARG A 16 0.31 -4.80 15.85
CA ARG A 16 -0.38 -5.91 15.17
C ARG A 16 -0.09 -5.83 13.69
N LEU A 17 0.23 -6.97 13.07
CA LEU A 17 0.39 -7.08 11.62
C LEU A 17 -0.93 -7.59 11.03
N LEU A 18 -1.58 -6.75 10.25
CA LEU A 18 -2.86 -7.00 9.61
C LEU A 18 -2.78 -6.59 8.14
N ASP A 19 -3.74 -7.03 7.31
CA ASP A 19 -3.92 -6.46 5.99
C ASP A 19 -4.50 -5.04 6.05
N ASN A 20 -4.44 -4.32 4.93
CA ASN A 20 -4.89 -2.93 4.86
C ASN A 20 -6.35 -2.74 5.25
N ASP A 21 -7.22 -3.67 4.85
CA ASP A 21 -8.65 -3.56 5.07
C ASP A 21 -8.96 -3.74 6.56
N ALA A 22 -8.35 -4.74 7.19
CA ALA A 22 -8.46 -4.98 8.63
C ALA A 22 -7.84 -3.85 9.47
N VAL A 23 -6.74 -3.22 9.00
CA VAL A 23 -6.18 -2.03 9.66
C VAL A 23 -7.16 -0.86 9.60
N ALA A 24 -7.69 -0.53 8.43
CA ALA A 24 -8.61 0.59 8.28
C ALA A 24 -9.89 0.38 9.10
N GLU A 25 -10.47 -0.83 9.06
CA GLU A 25 -11.66 -1.20 9.85
C GLU A 25 -11.39 -1.13 11.35
N GLY A 26 -10.27 -1.67 11.81
CA GLY A 26 -9.88 -1.64 13.22
C GLY A 26 -9.71 -0.21 13.76
N VAL A 27 -9.18 0.72 12.93
CA VAL A 27 -9.11 2.14 13.28
C VAL A 27 -10.50 2.79 13.30
N GLU A 28 -11.35 2.51 12.31
CA GLU A 28 -12.73 3.01 12.26
C GLU A 28 -13.54 2.61 13.49
N GLN A 29 -13.41 1.35 13.91
CA GLN A 29 -14.12 0.78 15.06
C GLN A 29 -13.49 1.16 16.42
N GLY A 30 -12.28 1.74 16.41
CA GLY A 30 -11.56 2.11 17.63
C GLY A 30 -10.86 0.94 18.32
N GLU A 31 -10.71 -0.20 17.64
CA GLU A 31 -9.92 -1.33 18.12
C GLU A 31 -8.42 -1.07 18.00
N LEU A 32 -8.05 -0.19 17.07
CA LEU A 32 -6.70 0.33 16.86
C LEU A 32 -6.73 1.85 17.03
N ASP A 33 -5.76 2.39 17.76
CA ASP A 33 -5.60 3.84 17.92
C ASP A 33 -5.15 4.49 16.62
N ALA A 34 -4.26 3.82 15.88
CA ALA A 34 -3.77 4.24 14.58
C ALA A 34 -3.35 3.02 13.74
N GLY A 35 -3.21 3.20 12.43
CA GLY A 35 -2.77 2.15 11.53
C GLY A 35 -1.98 2.66 10.34
N LEU A 36 -1.03 1.85 9.88
CA LEU A 36 -0.29 2.10 8.64
C LEU A 36 -0.92 1.31 7.50
N VAL A 37 -1.24 2.00 6.42
CA VAL A 37 -1.82 1.38 5.21
C VAL A 37 -1.10 1.85 3.95
N MET A 38 -1.21 1.08 2.89
CA MET A 38 -0.95 1.55 1.53
C MET A 38 -2.25 2.03 0.88
N ASP A 39 -2.25 3.21 0.26
CA ASP A 39 -3.41 3.82 -0.38
C ASP A 39 -3.03 4.68 -1.59
N LEU A 40 -4.01 5.13 -2.34
CA LEU A 40 -3.84 6.05 -3.48
C LEU A 40 -4.29 7.49 -3.15
N GLY A 41 -4.07 7.94 -1.92
CA GLY A 41 -4.37 9.31 -1.51
C GLY A 41 -5.78 9.51 -0.96
N CYS A 42 -6.51 8.44 -0.68
CA CYS A 42 -7.89 8.47 -0.20
C CYS A 42 -8.01 7.86 1.19
N ALA A 43 -9.09 8.19 1.88
CA ALA A 43 -9.50 7.55 3.14
C ALA A 43 -10.99 7.76 3.37
N ALA A 44 -11.60 6.93 4.21
CA ALA A 44 -12.97 7.10 4.67
C ALA A 44 -13.17 8.46 5.35
N PRO A 45 -14.37 9.06 5.26
CA PRO A 45 -14.66 10.36 5.89
C PRO A 45 -14.38 10.41 7.39
N VAL A 46 -14.55 9.29 8.10
CA VAL A 46 -14.31 9.18 9.55
C VAL A 46 -12.82 9.12 9.92
N LEU A 47 -11.95 8.85 8.95
CA LEU A 47 -10.52 8.74 9.13
C LEU A 47 -9.79 10.03 8.78
N ALA A 48 -8.83 10.40 9.59
CA ALA A 48 -7.77 11.34 9.25
C ALA A 48 -6.60 10.54 8.68
N ARG A 49 -6.01 11.05 7.60
CA ARG A 49 -4.91 10.43 6.89
C ARG A 49 -3.70 11.36 6.88
N THR A 50 -2.55 10.84 7.22
CA THR A 50 -1.26 11.52 7.05
C THR A 50 -0.37 10.69 6.15
N THR A 51 0.01 11.24 4.99
CA THR A 51 0.99 10.59 4.11
C THR A 51 2.36 10.66 4.73
N LEU A 52 2.97 9.51 4.95
CA LEU A 52 4.35 9.39 5.42
C LEU A 52 5.33 9.29 4.26
N ARG A 53 4.92 8.61 3.21
CA ARG A 53 5.71 8.38 2.01
C ARG A 53 4.81 8.25 0.79
N ALA A 54 5.28 8.72 -0.37
CA ALA A 54 4.59 8.58 -1.65
C ALA A 54 5.63 8.22 -2.72
N ASP A 55 5.44 7.07 -3.36
CA ASP A 55 6.31 6.57 -4.42
C ASP A 55 5.47 6.24 -5.67
N PRO A 56 6.04 6.27 -6.88
CA PRO A 56 5.30 5.87 -8.07
C PRO A 56 4.69 4.48 -7.91
N ALA A 57 3.47 4.31 -8.41
CA ALA A 57 2.84 3.00 -8.47
C ALA A 57 3.54 2.12 -9.51
N CYS A 58 3.75 0.85 -9.22
CA CYS A 58 4.31 -0.11 -10.16
C CYS A 58 3.63 -1.47 -10.03
N LEU A 59 3.78 -2.27 -11.09
CA LEU A 59 3.46 -3.68 -11.10
C LEU A 59 4.73 -4.49 -10.84
N LEU A 60 4.67 -5.36 -9.87
CA LEU A 60 5.63 -6.44 -9.73
C LEU A 60 5.26 -7.53 -10.72
N VAL A 61 6.14 -7.81 -11.68
CA VAL A 61 5.92 -8.81 -12.72
C VAL A 61 6.98 -9.91 -12.65
N PRO A 62 6.62 -11.17 -12.97
CA PRO A 62 7.57 -12.27 -12.99
C PRO A 62 8.46 -12.24 -14.22
N ARG A 63 9.59 -12.95 -14.16
CA ARG A 63 10.47 -13.15 -15.31
C ARG A 63 9.71 -13.85 -16.46
N GLY A 64 9.89 -13.33 -17.69
CA GLY A 64 9.18 -13.81 -18.87
C GLY A 64 7.78 -13.23 -19.08
N HIS A 65 7.30 -12.37 -18.16
CA HIS A 65 6.06 -11.62 -18.38
C HIS A 65 6.20 -10.67 -19.59
N PRO A 66 5.13 -10.41 -20.39
CA PRO A 66 5.18 -9.50 -21.54
C PRO A 66 5.66 -8.08 -21.20
N PHE A 67 5.57 -7.68 -19.93
CA PHE A 67 6.02 -6.36 -19.46
C PHE A 67 7.47 -6.38 -18.94
N TRP A 68 8.12 -7.53 -18.90
CA TRP A 68 9.45 -7.66 -18.29
C TRP A 68 10.49 -6.68 -18.82
N GLU A 69 10.47 -6.41 -20.13
CA GLU A 69 11.42 -5.50 -20.78
C GLU A 69 10.94 -4.04 -20.85
N LYS A 70 9.72 -3.77 -20.34
CA LYS A 70 9.14 -2.43 -20.33
C LYS A 70 9.57 -1.67 -19.07
N GLU A 71 9.80 -0.36 -19.21
CA GLU A 71 10.04 0.52 -18.05
C GLU A 71 8.70 0.96 -17.42
N SER A 72 7.69 1.17 -18.24
CA SER A 72 6.35 1.52 -17.83
C SER A 72 5.30 0.89 -18.72
N VAL A 73 4.07 0.81 -18.22
CA VAL A 73 2.88 0.39 -18.96
C VAL A 73 1.69 1.28 -18.58
N PRO A 74 0.82 1.60 -19.56
CA PRO A 74 -0.43 2.30 -19.26
C PRO A 74 -1.37 1.42 -18.45
N LEU A 75 -2.20 2.04 -17.61
CA LEU A 75 -3.18 1.35 -16.76
C LEU A 75 -4.09 0.40 -17.55
N ALA A 76 -4.41 0.74 -18.79
CA ALA A 76 -5.27 -0.08 -19.66
C ALA A 76 -4.76 -1.51 -19.88
N GLU A 77 -3.46 -1.74 -19.73
CA GLU A 77 -2.84 -3.07 -19.83
C GLU A 77 -3.24 -4.02 -18.68
N LEU A 78 -3.78 -3.47 -17.56
CA LEU A 78 -4.31 -4.29 -16.46
C LEU A 78 -5.59 -5.04 -16.85
N ARG A 79 -6.27 -4.68 -17.94
CA ARG A 79 -7.52 -5.30 -18.40
C ARG A 79 -7.45 -6.83 -18.43
N ASN A 80 -6.30 -7.36 -18.84
CA ASN A 80 -6.10 -8.81 -19.05
C ASN A 80 -5.15 -9.42 -18.00
N GLN A 81 -4.87 -8.68 -16.91
CA GLN A 81 -3.98 -9.14 -15.85
C GLN A 81 -4.76 -9.54 -14.61
N ARG A 82 -4.32 -10.62 -13.96
CA ARG A 82 -4.70 -10.90 -12.58
C ARG A 82 -3.78 -10.14 -11.67
N VAL A 83 -4.33 -9.19 -10.90
CA VAL A 83 -3.55 -8.25 -10.10
C VAL A 83 -3.88 -8.42 -8.63
N LEU A 84 -2.86 -8.63 -7.82
CA LEU A 84 -2.98 -8.52 -6.36
C LEU A 84 -2.90 -7.05 -5.97
N LEU A 85 -3.85 -6.60 -5.17
CA LEU A 85 -3.91 -5.23 -4.62
C LEU A 85 -3.68 -5.26 -3.12
N PRO A 86 -3.09 -4.20 -2.54
CA PRO A 86 -2.97 -4.08 -1.09
C PRO A 86 -4.33 -3.98 -0.38
N SER A 87 -5.37 -3.54 -1.09
CA SER A 87 -6.74 -3.39 -0.59
C SER A 87 -7.74 -3.37 -1.76
N LEU A 88 -8.95 -3.86 -1.53
CA LEU A 88 -10.10 -3.69 -2.43
C LEU A 88 -11.05 -2.57 -1.96
N ARG A 89 -10.76 -1.91 -0.86
CA ARG A 89 -11.58 -0.82 -0.34
C ARG A 89 -11.61 0.35 -1.30
N GLN A 90 -12.84 0.78 -1.64
CA GLN A 90 -13.07 1.91 -2.55
C GLN A 90 -12.50 3.22 -1.99
N ASP A 91 -12.60 3.41 -0.68
CA ASP A 91 -12.12 4.62 0.01
C ASP A 91 -10.60 4.74 0.11
N LEU A 92 -9.86 3.64 -0.09
CA LEU A 92 -8.39 3.64 -0.14
C LEU A 92 -7.85 3.65 -1.57
N PHE A 93 -8.57 3.06 -2.52
CA PHE A 93 -8.13 2.83 -3.89
C PHE A 93 -9.06 3.45 -4.95
N ALA A 94 -9.89 4.44 -4.59
CA ALA A 94 -10.81 5.11 -5.52
C ALA A 94 -10.14 5.54 -6.83
N PRO A 95 -8.94 6.15 -6.85
CA PRO A 95 -8.29 6.55 -8.11
C PRO A 95 -8.03 5.40 -9.07
N LEU A 96 -7.74 4.19 -8.56
CA LEU A 96 -7.56 2.99 -9.40
C LEU A 96 -8.88 2.59 -10.05
N TRP A 97 -9.94 2.48 -9.25
CA TRP A 97 -11.26 2.07 -9.73
C TRP A 97 -11.82 3.05 -10.76
N GLU A 98 -11.69 4.35 -10.47
CA GLU A 98 -12.11 5.42 -11.38
C GLU A 98 -11.32 5.43 -12.70
N ALA A 99 -10.00 5.22 -12.62
CA ALA A 99 -9.14 5.17 -13.80
C ALA A 99 -9.46 3.96 -14.67
N CYS A 100 -9.66 2.77 -14.08
CA CYS A 100 -10.11 1.57 -14.81
C CYS A 100 -11.47 1.77 -15.46
N ALA A 101 -12.43 2.39 -14.74
CA ALA A 101 -13.76 2.66 -15.26
C ALA A 101 -13.71 3.66 -16.45
N ARG A 102 -12.89 4.72 -16.36
CA ARG A 102 -12.65 5.65 -17.49
C ARG A 102 -12.04 4.95 -18.69
N ALA A 103 -11.16 3.96 -18.47
CA ALA A 103 -10.58 3.13 -19.52
C ALA A 103 -11.53 2.02 -20.02
N GLY A 104 -12.76 1.92 -19.49
CA GLY A 104 -13.81 1.00 -19.95
C GLY A 104 -13.59 -0.44 -19.53
N PHE A 105 -13.02 -0.70 -18.36
CA PHE A 105 -12.89 -2.05 -17.81
C PHE A 105 -12.93 -2.07 -16.27
N ALA A 106 -13.20 -3.25 -15.72
CA ALA A 106 -12.98 -3.56 -14.31
C ALA A 106 -11.73 -4.44 -14.19
N PRO A 107 -10.80 -4.12 -13.27
CA PRO A 107 -9.61 -4.95 -13.09
C PRO A 107 -9.98 -6.30 -12.47
N ASN A 108 -9.32 -7.37 -12.93
CA ASN A 108 -9.37 -8.67 -12.27
C ASN A 108 -8.44 -8.64 -11.05
N ALA A 109 -8.97 -8.08 -9.96
CA ALA A 109 -8.21 -7.74 -8.77
C ALA A 109 -8.64 -8.60 -7.57
N GLU A 110 -7.65 -9.02 -6.79
CA GLU A 110 -7.84 -9.74 -5.54
C GLU A 110 -7.02 -9.06 -4.43
N ILE A 111 -7.45 -9.20 -3.17
CA ILE A 111 -6.61 -8.78 -2.03
C ILE A 111 -5.35 -9.64 -2.02
N GLY A 112 -4.21 -8.99 -2.09
CA GLY A 112 -2.94 -9.65 -1.89
C GLY A 112 -2.81 -10.08 -0.42
N PRO A 113 -2.35 -11.32 -0.17
CA PRO A 113 -1.86 -11.67 1.16
C PRO A 113 -0.69 -10.74 1.55
N SER A 114 0.02 -11.02 2.64
CA SER A 114 1.18 -10.20 2.99
C SER A 114 2.12 -10.00 1.79
N PHE A 115 2.86 -8.89 1.77
CA PHE A 115 3.79 -8.58 0.67
C PHE A 115 4.73 -9.75 0.31
N TYR A 116 5.22 -10.50 1.29
CA TYR A 116 6.09 -11.65 1.05
C TYR A 116 5.37 -12.79 0.32
N GLN A 117 4.12 -13.04 0.66
CA GLN A 117 3.32 -14.06 -0.03
C GLN A 117 2.94 -13.60 -1.45
N ALA A 118 2.55 -12.32 -1.61
CA ALA A 118 2.30 -11.75 -2.93
C ALA A 118 3.54 -11.83 -3.82
N TYR A 119 4.70 -11.50 -3.28
CA TYR A 119 5.98 -11.64 -3.97
C TYR A 119 6.23 -13.08 -4.45
N TYR A 120 6.00 -14.08 -3.58
CA TYR A 120 6.13 -15.49 -3.93
C TYR A 120 5.16 -15.91 -5.05
N LEU A 121 3.89 -15.49 -4.97
CA LEU A 121 2.89 -15.79 -6.00
C LEU A 121 3.27 -15.18 -7.36
N VAL A 122 3.85 -13.98 -7.36
CA VAL A 122 4.37 -13.37 -8.58
C VAL A 122 5.57 -14.16 -9.13
N GLN A 123 6.51 -14.58 -8.28
CA GLN A 123 7.65 -15.41 -8.70
C GLN A 123 7.20 -16.71 -9.38
N GLU A 124 6.15 -17.33 -8.88
CA GLU A 124 5.56 -18.56 -9.45
C GLU A 124 4.66 -18.28 -10.68
N GLN A 125 4.67 -17.05 -11.20
CA GLN A 125 3.96 -16.63 -12.42
C GLN A 125 2.42 -16.78 -12.33
N LEU A 126 1.87 -16.73 -11.11
CA LEU A 126 0.43 -16.90 -10.89
C LEU A 126 -0.36 -15.59 -11.05
N CYS A 127 0.29 -14.44 -10.87
CA CYS A 127 -0.32 -13.11 -10.91
C CYS A 127 0.73 -12.02 -11.05
N THR A 128 0.27 -10.76 -11.16
CA THR A 128 1.06 -9.55 -10.92
C THR A 128 0.64 -8.94 -9.58
N CYS A 129 1.40 -7.97 -9.06
CA CYS A 129 1.06 -7.30 -7.81
C CYS A 129 1.27 -5.79 -7.95
N LEU A 130 0.24 -5.01 -7.57
CA LEU A 130 0.39 -3.56 -7.44
C LEU A 130 1.18 -3.25 -6.17
N THR A 131 2.23 -2.47 -6.33
CA THR A 131 3.09 -2.06 -5.24
C THR A 131 3.71 -0.70 -5.52
N ARG A 132 4.43 -0.13 -4.56
CA ARG A 132 5.19 1.10 -4.76
C ARG A 132 6.55 0.82 -5.38
N TYR A 133 7.00 1.71 -6.23
CA TYR A 133 8.33 1.64 -6.80
C TYR A 133 9.39 1.96 -5.73
N GLU A 134 10.33 1.05 -5.54
CA GLU A 134 11.42 1.21 -4.58
C GLU A 134 12.77 1.01 -5.29
N PRO A 135 13.42 2.11 -5.71
CA PRO A 135 14.68 2.01 -6.45
C PRO A 135 15.75 1.28 -5.63
N GLY A 136 16.30 0.23 -6.21
CA GLY A 136 17.39 -0.55 -5.60
C GLY A 136 16.98 -1.64 -4.62
N ALA A 137 15.78 -1.64 -4.07
CA ALA A 137 15.34 -2.65 -3.10
C ALA A 137 15.20 -4.06 -3.69
N ARG A 138 15.07 -4.17 -5.02
CA ARG A 138 14.78 -5.43 -5.70
C ARG A 138 15.80 -5.84 -6.75
N ARG A 139 16.94 -5.15 -6.84
CA ARG A 139 18.00 -5.47 -7.83
C ARG A 139 18.64 -6.84 -7.64
N GLU A 140 18.48 -7.46 -6.48
CA GLU A 140 19.04 -8.79 -6.20
C GLU A 140 18.06 -9.93 -6.53
N LEU A 141 16.86 -9.61 -7.04
CA LEU A 141 15.81 -10.59 -7.24
C LEU A 141 15.62 -10.87 -8.74
N ASP A 142 16.45 -11.73 -9.28
CA ASP A 142 16.45 -12.14 -10.69
C ASP A 142 15.12 -12.67 -11.26
N ARG A 143 14.11 -12.85 -10.42
CA ARG A 143 12.85 -13.52 -10.80
C ARG A 143 11.66 -12.58 -10.93
N VAL A 144 11.75 -11.36 -10.39
CA VAL A 144 10.68 -10.36 -10.48
C VAL A 144 11.26 -8.99 -10.79
N ARG A 145 10.44 -8.13 -11.38
CA ARG A 145 10.80 -6.78 -11.75
C ARG A 145 9.66 -5.81 -11.49
N ASP A 146 10.01 -4.59 -11.09
CA ASP A 146 9.08 -3.46 -11.03
C ASP A 146 8.95 -2.83 -12.41
N VAL A 147 7.71 -2.65 -12.86
CA VAL A 147 7.33 -1.94 -14.08
C VAL A 147 6.40 -0.80 -13.67
N LEU A 148 6.76 0.44 -13.97
CA LEU A 148 5.96 1.60 -13.58
C LEU A 148 4.56 1.52 -14.20
N LEU A 149 3.55 1.86 -13.42
CA LEU A 149 2.17 1.93 -13.88
C LEU A 149 1.79 3.39 -14.11
N GLU A 150 1.50 3.73 -15.35
CA GLU A 150 1.08 5.07 -15.75
C GLU A 150 -0.38 5.33 -15.35
N ASP A 151 -0.80 6.59 -15.40
CA ASP A 151 -2.18 7.04 -15.18
C ASP A 151 -2.73 6.84 -13.76
N LEU A 152 -1.86 6.56 -12.78
CA LEU A 152 -2.21 6.51 -11.36
C LEU A 152 -1.45 7.55 -10.54
N PRO A 153 -2.06 8.07 -9.47
CA PRO A 153 -1.31 8.82 -8.46
C PRO A 153 -0.29 7.91 -7.77
N PRO A 154 0.70 8.51 -7.08
CA PRO A 154 1.64 7.74 -6.29
C PRO A 154 0.94 6.84 -5.28
N LEU A 155 1.48 5.64 -5.08
CA LEU A 155 1.07 4.76 -4.01
C LEU A 155 1.72 5.24 -2.71
N CYS A 156 0.89 5.54 -1.73
CA CYS A 156 1.28 6.14 -0.46
C CYS A 156 1.40 5.09 0.64
N VAL A 157 2.31 5.31 1.57
CA VAL A 157 2.24 4.74 2.91
C VAL A 157 1.68 5.83 3.82
N SER A 158 0.55 5.57 4.44
CA SER A 158 -0.19 6.56 5.22
C SER A 158 -0.49 6.06 6.62
N LEU A 159 -0.43 6.98 7.58
CA LEU A 159 -0.95 6.77 8.93
C LEU A 159 -2.43 7.17 8.94
N LEU A 160 -3.29 6.22 9.31
CA LEU A 160 -4.70 6.44 9.57
C LEU A 160 -4.96 6.57 11.06
N GLN A 161 -5.86 7.49 11.43
CA GLN A 161 -6.43 7.64 12.77
C GLN A 161 -7.86 8.12 12.66
N ARG A 162 -8.68 7.94 13.68
CA ARG A 162 -10.02 8.53 13.68
C ARG A 162 -9.94 10.05 13.84
N ARG A 163 -10.82 10.77 13.13
CA ARG A 163 -10.89 12.25 13.20
C ARG A 163 -11.36 12.77 14.56
N ASP A 164 -12.20 11.99 15.24
CA ASP A 164 -12.76 12.32 16.55
C ASP A 164 -11.85 11.93 17.72
N HIS A 165 -10.71 11.29 17.44
CA HIS A 165 -9.78 10.81 18.44
C HIS A 165 -8.42 11.52 18.32
N ALA A 166 -8.33 12.72 18.89
CA ALA A 166 -7.04 13.41 19.03
C ALA A 166 -6.25 12.80 20.18
N SER A 167 -5.04 12.34 19.91
CA SER A 167 -4.16 11.75 20.91
C SER A 167 -2.74 12.29 20.75
N ALA A 168 -2.20 12.87 21.85
CA ALA A 168 -0.81 13.31 21.86
C ALA A 168 0.19 12.20 21.57
N TYR A 169 -0.16 10.95 21.85
CA TYR A 169 0.67 9.79 21.54
C TYR A 169 0.70 9.47 20.04
N ILE A 170 -0.43 9.65 19.34
CA ILE A 170 -0.49 9.49 17.88
C ILE A 170 0.29 10.63 17.21
N ASP A 171 0.19 11.86 17.72
CA ASP A 171 0.97 13.00 17.21
C ASP A 171 2.46 12.76 17.35
N LEU A 172 2.88 12.20 18.48
CA LEU A 172 4.26 11.82 18.73
C LEU A 172 4.73 10.71 17.77
N LEU A 173 3.92 9.65 17.61
CA LEU A 173 4.19 8.56 16.66
C LEU A 173 4.33 9.11 15.23
N ARG A 174 3.41 9.99 14.82
CA ARG A 174 3.44 10.64 13.52
C ARG A 174 4.73 11.44 13.31
N SER A 175 5.12 12.28 14.28
CA SER A 175 6.36 13.05 14.21
C SER A 175 7.57 12.14 14.04
N TYR A 176 7.65 11.07 14.82
CA TYR A 176 8.72 10.08 14.71
C TYR A 176 8.77 9.39 13.34
N LEU A 177 7.62 9.02 12.79
CA LEU A 177 7.55 8.35 11.48
C LEU A 177 7.88 9.28 10.31
N MET A 178 7.72 10.60 10.48
CA MET A 178 8.08 11.60 9.48
C MET A 178 9.57 11.94 9.45
N GLU A 179 10.31 11.62 10.51
CA GLU A 179 11.77 11.88 10.63
C GLU A 179 12.63 10.72 10.09
N VAL A 180 12.04 9.55 9.84
CA VAL A 180 12.70 8.32 9.34
C VAL A 180 12.55 8.19 7.84
#